data_b910ebc4d021e81ca9532dd605eb6e5a
#
_entry.id   b910ebc4d021e81ca9532dd605eb6e5a
#
_cell.length_a   1.000
_cell.length_b   1.000
_cell.length_c   1.000
_cell.angle_alpha   90.00
_cell.angle_beta   90.00
_cell.angle_gamma   90.00
#
_symmetry.space_group_name_H-M   'P 1'
#
loop_
_entity.id
_entity.type
_entity.pdbx_description
1 polymer ?
#
loop_
_entity_poly.entity_id
_entity_poly.type
_entity_poly.pdbx_seq_one_letter_code
_entity_poly.pdbx_strand_id
1 'polypeptide(L)'
;MNKKNRSVAIVGAGMGGLAVAATLRRAGIDVQVYEQAARFARIGAGIQMMPNSMKVLRGIGVEDRLRATSFAPHSHLNRLADTGEVTRELPMPESLYGAPYLCMHRADLHDALASVVPADLIHLNKKLVGLDQTGGRVTMRFEDGTGASADAVVGADGVHSVVRDIVVGPDAPIHRGRIAYRAVFPAKLMGGFDIGRSRTKWWGTDRHIVIYYTNKAKGEVYFVTSVPEPAEWLTRESWSAKGDVKELRAAYEGFHPDVRNVLNACPDCHKWAILEREPLSRWSDGRVVLLGDAAHPMTPYMAQGAATSIEDAAILARCLEAVDGEDIEGAFRRYEAHRKPRTSVVQAISSANTWMREGDGDTSWLYGYDAWNANLDRPAAHPQAQAA
;
A
#
# COMPACT_ATOMS: atom_id res chain seq x y z
N MET A 1 -4.62 -22.22 30.88
CA MET A 1 -4.43 -23.03 29.66
C MET A 1 -3.22 -22.46 28.90
N ASN A 2 -2.18 -23.25 28.69
CA ASN A 2 -1.01 -22.80 27.94
C ASN A 2 -1.45 -22.48 26.50
N LYS A 3 -1.42 -21.19 26.10
CA LYS A 3 -1.44 -20.81 24.70
C LYS A 3 -0.18 -21.46 24.11
N LYS A 4 -0.32 -22.52 23.31
CA LYS A 4 0.81 -23.07 22.55
C LYS A 4 1.45 -21.91 21.79
N ASN A 5 2.75 -21.67 21.96
CA ASN A 5 3.48 -20.69 21.19
C ASN A 5 3.32 -21.04 19.71
N ARG A 6 2.49 -20.27 19.00
CA ARG A 6 2.35 -20.41 17.55
C ARG A 6 3.46 -19.63 16.89
N SER A 7 4.09 -20.25 15.89
CA SER A 7 5.06 -19.59 15.04
C SER A 7 4.46 -19.26 13.68
N VAL A 8 4.56 -18.01 13.26
CA VAL A 8 4.13 -17.53 11.94
C VAL A 8 5.33 -16.99 11.19
N ALA A 9 5.58 -17.53 10.01
CA ALA A 9 6.56 -16.99 9.10
C ALA A 9 5.90 -15.99 8.13
N ILE A 10 6.56 -14.88 7.91
CA ILE A 10 6.10 -13.82 7.02
C ILE A 10 7.10 -13.71 5.86
N VAL A 11 6.62 -13.89 4.64
CA VAL A 11 7.44 -13.77 3.43
C VAL A 11 7.23 -12.36 2.85
N GLY A 12 8.31 -11.56 2.86
CA GLY A 12 8.34 -10.17 2.46
C GLY A 12 8.33 -9.20 3.64
N ALA A 13 9.32 -8.30 3.69
CA ALA A 13 9.43 -7.21 4.66
C ALA A 13 9.01 -5.86 4.09
N GLY A 14 8.02 -5.83 3.22
CA GLY A 14 7.32 -4.63 2.79
C GLY A 14 6.44 -4.04 3.90
N MET A 15 5.67 -2.99 3.60
CA MET A 15 4.81 -2.33 4.60
C MET A 15 3.78 -3.29 5.20
N GLY A 16 3.14 -4.14 4.37
CA GLY A 16 2.20 -5.15 4.85
C GLY A 16 2.87 -6.21 5.73
N GLY A 17 4.04 -6.72 5.31
CA GLY A 17 4.79 -7.73 6.05
C GLY A 17 5.30 -7.23 7.40
N LEU A 18 5.84 -6.02 7.47
CA LEU A 18 6.25 -5.42 8.75
C LEU A 18 5.06 -5.06 9.64
N ALA A 19 3.95 -4.58 9.05
CA ALA A 19 2.74 -4.31 9.80
C ALA A 19 2.16 -5.58 10.42
N VAL A 20 2.09 -6.70 9.66
CA VAL A 20 1.59 -7.98 10.20
C VAL A 20 2.55 -8.57 11.23
N ALA A 21 3.87 -8.41 11.05
CA ALA A 21 4.84 -8.81 12.06
C ALA A 21 4.60 -8.07 13.39
N ALA A 22 4.42 -6.75 13.33
CA ALA A 22 4.16 -5.92 14.50
C ALA A 22 2.83 -6.28 15.17
N THR A 23 1.75 -6.49 14.41
CA THR A 23 0.42 -6.79 14.95
C THR A 23 0.35 -8.19 15.56
N LEU A 24 0.93 -9.21 14.91
CA LEU A 24 0.98 -10.58 15.43
C LEU A 24 1.80 -10.67 16.74
N ARG A 25 2.94 -9.98 16.80
CA ARG A 25 3.74 -9.91 18.03
C ARG A 25 2.96 -9.28 19.20
N ARG A 26 2.17 -8.23 18.93
CA ARG A 26 1.29 -7.64 19.96
C ARG A 26 0.23 -8.64 20.45
N ALA A 27 -0.23 -9.54 19.58
CA ALA A 27 -1.14 -10.64 19.94
C ALA A 27 -0.42 -11.81 20.65
N GLY A 28 0.88 -11.71 20.90
CA GLY A 28 1.67 -12.76 21.57
C GLY A 28 1.98 -13.97 20.68
N ILE A 29 2.03 -13.77 19.37
CA ILE A 29 2.36 -14.80 18.38
C ILE A 29 3.83 -14.65 17.99
N ASP A 30 4.58 -15.75 17.97
CA ASP A 30 5.97 -15.75 17.52
C ASP A 30 6.06 -15.55 16.02
N VAL A 31 6.89 -14.61 15.57
CA VAL A 31 7.03 -14.29 14.16
C VAL A 31 8.47 -14.34 13.69
N GLN A 32 8.67 -14.73 12.43
CA GLN A 32 9.93 -14.59 11.69
C GLN A 32 9.62 -13.98 10.32
N VAL A 33 10.38 -13.00 9.89
CA VAL A 33 10.20 -12.29 8.62
C VAL A 33 11.34 -12.64 7.67
N TYR A 34 11.03 -13.05 6.45
CA TYR A 34 11.99 -13.43 5.42
C TYR A 34 11.89 -12.50 4.22
N GLU A 35 12.95 -11.77 3.93
CA GLU A 35 13.02 -10.74 2.89
C GLU A 35 14.10 -11.09 1.86
N GLN A 36 13.74 -11.00 0.57
CA GLN A 36 14.67 -11.31 -0.53
C GLN A 36 15.78 -10.27 -0.70
N ALA A 37 15.51 -9.00 -0.35
CA ALA A 37 16.48 -7.92 -0.48
C ALA A 37 17.65 -8.09 0.50
N ALA A 38 18.84 -7.72 0.06
CA ALA A 38 20.05 -7.73 0.91
C ALA A 38 20.05 -6.57 1.94
N ARG A 39 19.25 -5.52 1.69
CA ARG A 39 19.09 -4.35 2.56
C ARG A 39 17.83 -3.59 2.20
N PHE A 40 17.30 -2.85 3.14
CA PHE A 40 16.25 -1.87 2.86
C PHE A 40 16.85 -0.64 2.16
N ALA A 41 16.21 -0.18 1.08
CA ALA A 41 16.67 0.94 0.29
C ALA A 41 15.68 2.10 0.33
N ARG A 42 16.19 3.34 0.45
CA ARG A 42 15.39 4.55 0.34
C ARG A 42 15.13 4.86 -1.13
N ILE A 43 14.08 4.28 -1.69
CA ILE A 43 13.64 4.53 -3.07
C ILE A 43 12.75 5.76 -3.09
N GLY A 44 13.05 6.74 -3.98
CA GLY A 44 12.34 8.01 -4.09
C GLY A 44 10.87 7.88 -4.48
N ALA A 45 10.02 7.75 -3.48
CA ALA A 45 8.56 7.73 -3.63
C ALA A 45 7.89 8.38 -2.43
N GLY A 46 6.84 9.16 -2.69
CA GLY A 46 5.90 9.59 -1.67
C GLY A 46 4.83 8.53 -1.42
N ILE A 47 4.26 8.56 -0.23
CA ILE A 47 3.12 7.74 0.15
C ILE A 47 2.15 8.54 0.99
N GLN A 48 0.88 8.19 0.90
CA GLN A 48 -0.21 8.82 1.64
C GLN A 48 -0.79 7.79 2.61
N MET A 49 -0.87 8.14 3.90
CA MET A 49 -1.55 7.36 4.93
C MET A 49 -2.80 8.10 5.38
N MET A 50 -3.94 7.52 5.04
CA MET A 50 -5.26 8.06 5.36
C MET A 50 -5.72 7.58 6.73
N PRO A 51 -6.79 8.16 7.30
CA PRO A 51 -7.27 7.85 8.64
C PRO A 51 -7.51 6.37 8.92
N ASN A 52 -8.00 5.59 7.94
CA ASN A 52 -8.20 4.15 8.09
C ASN A 52 -6.90 3.40 8.42
N SER A 53 -5.82 3.66 7.69
CA SER A 53 -4.51 3.05 7.98
C SER A 53 -3.82 3.66 9.19
N MET A 54 -4.01 4.97 9.44
CA MET A 54 -3.42 5.63 10.60
C MET A 54 -3.96 5.10 11.93
N LYS A 55 -5.23 4.66 12.00
CA LYS A 55 -5.76 3.96 13.18
C LYS A 55 -4.98 2.69 13.49
N VAL A 56 -4.62 1.92 12.46
CA VAL A 56 -3.81 0.71 12.64
C VAL A 56 -2.39 1.09 13.08
N LEU A 57 -1.77 2.08 12.43
CA LEU A 57 -0.42 2.56 12.77
C LEU A 57 -0.34 3.13 14.19
N ARG A 58 -1.41 3.79 14.69
CA ARG A 58 -1.58 4.17 16.11
C ARG A 58 -1.54 2.95 17.00
N GLY A 59 -2.32 1.92 16.70
CA GLY A 59 -2.35 0.67 17.46
C GLY A 59 -1.01 -0.07 17.43
N ILE A 60 -0.23 0.03 16.36
CA ILE A 60 1.15 -0.50 16.27
C ILE A 60 2.15 0.34 17.10
N GLY A 61 1.83 1.61 17.36
CA GLY A 61 2.68 2.51 18.16
C GLY A 61 3.66 3.35 17.35
N VAL A 62 3.42 3.55 16.05
CA VAL A 62 4.31 4.34 15.18
C VAL A 62 3.74 5.72 14.78
N GLU A 63 2.51 6.04 15.17
CA GLU A 63 1.83 7.28 14.77
C GLU A 63 2.60 8.54 15.17
N ASP A 64 3.09 8.62 16.42
CA ASP A 64 3.79 9.82 16.92
C ASP A 64 5.07 10.09 16.13
N ARG A 65 5.83 9.05 15.81
CA ARG A 65 7.00 9.16 14.95
C ARG A 65 6.65 9.70 13.56
N LEU A 66 5.58 9.18 12.95
CA LEU A 66 5.12 9.64 11.63
C LEU A 66 4.62 11.09 11.68
N ARG A 67 3.86 11.48 12.69
CA ARG A 67 3.40 12.87 12.88
C ARG A 67 4.55 13.88 13.04
N ALA A 68 5.64 13.46 13.67
CA ALA A 68 6.77 14.32 13.90
C ALA A 68 7.46 14.78 12.61
N THR A 69 7.46 13.93 11.59
CA THR A 69 8.22 14.14 10.35
C THR A 69 7.37 14.40 9.11
N SER A 70 6.15 13.87 9.07
CA SER A 70 5.30 13.86 7.87
C SER A 70 4.57 15.20 7.65
N PHE A 71 4.24 15.47 6.40
CA PHE A 71 3.34 16.57 6.03
C PHE A 71 1.89 16.15 6.28
N ALA A 72 1.12 17.02 6.95
CA ALA A 72 -0.33 16.83 7.16
C ALA A 72 -1.10 17.74 6.18
N PRO A 73 -1.62 17.21 5.07
CA PRO A 73 -2.41 18.00 4.14
C PRO A 73 -3.71 18.46 4.77
N HIS A 74 -4.14 19.69 4.43
CA HIS A 74 -5.44 20.22 4.85
C HIS A 74 -6.60 19.46 4.20
N SER A 75 -6.44 19.10 2.92
CA SER A 75 -7.48 18.46 2.11
C SER A 75 -6.92 17.64 0.97
N HIS A 76 -7.78 16.82 0.37
CA HIS A 76 -7.64 16.40 -1.02
C HIS A 76 -8.24 17.47 -1.92
N LEU A 77 -7.43 18.06 -2.80
CA LEU A 77 -7.84 19.13 -3.70
C LEU A 77 -7.75 18.65 -5.15
N ASN A 78 -8.83 18.78 -5.89
CA ASN A 78 -8.87 18.48 -7.32
C ASN A 78 -8.96 19.79 -8.11
N ARG A 79 -8.17 19.87 -9.20
CA ARG A 79 -8.14 21.01 -10.11
C ARG A 79 -8.21 20.57 -11.56
N LEU A 80 -8.75 21.43 -12.42
CA LEU A 80 -8.60 21.32 -13.87
C LEU A 80 -7.13 21.57 -14.26
N ALA A 81 -6.65 20.80 -15.21
CA ALA A 81 -5.25 20.81 -15.61
C ALA A 81 -4.81 22.10 -16.28
N ASP A 82 -5.67 22.74 -17.03
CA ASP A 82 -5.42 23.94 -17.86
C ASP A 82 -5.67 25.25 -17.11
N THR A 83 -6.86 25.39 -16.52
CA THR A 83 -7.30 26.62 -15.85
C THR A 83 -6.84 26.71 -14.40
N GLY A 84 -6.57 25.58 -13.76
CA GLY A 84 -6.30 25.51 -12.33
C GLY A 84 -7.56 25.67 -11.47
N GLU A 85 -8.75 25.72 -12.07
CA GLU A 85 -10.01 25.79 -11.34
C GLU A 85 -10.17 24.62 -10.37
N VAL A 86 -10.61 24.93 -9.14
CA VAL A 86 -10.91 23.90 -8.13
C VAL A 86 -12.24 23.25 -8.48
N THR A 87 -12.20 21.98 -8.85
CA THR A 87 -13.40 21.19 -9.14
C THR A 87 -13.96 20.51 -7.89
N ARG A 88 -13.10 20.21 -6.92
CA ARG A 88 -13.51 19.59 -5.66
C ARG A 88 -12.44 19.77 -4.58
N GLU A 89 -12.91 19.99 -3.37
CA GLU A 89 -12.09 19.91 -2.17
C GLU A 89 -12.75 18.98 -1.14
N LEU A 90 -12.00 17.99 -0.65
CA LEU A 90 -12.42 17.15 0.47
C LEU A 90 -11.54 17.48 1.67
N PRO A 91 -12.03 18.22 2.65
CA PRO A 91 -11.32 18.44 3.90
C PRO A 91 -11.07 17.13 4.64
N MET A 92 -9.90 17.01 5.24
CA MET A 92 -9.48 15.79 5.94
C MET A 92 -9.15 16.06 7.42
N PRO A 93 -10.05 16.70 8.18
CA PRO A 93 -9.79 16.97 9.59
C PRO A 93 -9.82 15.66 10.38
N GLU A 94 -8.90 15.54 11.32
CA GLU A 94 -8.80 14.35 12.18
C GLU A 94 -10.09 14.07 12.97
N SER A 95 -10.79 15.13 13.37
CA SER A 95 -12.06 15.02 14.09
C SER A 95 -13.16 14.28 13.33
N LEU A 96 -13.11 14.28 11.99
CA LEU A 96 -14.13 13.63 11.17
C LEU A 96 -13.94 12.11 11.11
N TYR A 97 -12.68 11.65 11.03
CA TYR A 97 -12.38 10.23 10.81
C TYR A 97 -11.68 9.57 12.00
N GLY A 98 -11.33 10.33 13.06
CA GLY A 98 -10.70 9.84 14.28
C GLY A 98 -9.20 9.55 14.19
N ALA A 99 -8.55 9.91 13.07
CA ALA A 99 -7.12 9.77 12.86
C ALA A 99 -6.62 10.78 11.80
N PRO A 100 -5.31 11.12 11.78
CA PRO A 100 -4.78 12.09 10.83
C PRO A 100 -4.69 11.54 9.41
N TYR A 101 -4.59 12.48 8.46
CA TYR A 101 -4.12 12.23 7.12
C TYR A 101 -2.68 12.73 6.98
N LEU A 102 -1.76 11.86 6.59
CA LEU A 102 -0.33 12.18 6.49
C LEU A 102 0.23 11.82 5.11
N CYS A 103 1.07 12.70 4.57
CA CYS A 103 1.91 12.45 3.40
C CYS A 103 3.38 12.39 3.82
N MET A 104 4.10 11.38 3.37
CA MET A 104 5.48 11.15 3.78
C MET A 104 6.31 10.51 2.68
N HIS A 105 7.62 10.49 2.85
CA HIS A 105 8.45 9.63 2.04
C HIS A 105 8.20 8.16 2.38
N ARG A 106 8.09 7.30 1.38
CA ARG A 106 7.76 5.87 1.56
C ARG A 106 8.73 5.14 2.49
N ALA A 107 10.01 5.51 2.45
CA ALA A 107 11.01 4.92 3.34
C ALA A 107 10.78 5.30 4.80
N ASP A 108 10.26 6.49 5.10
CA ASP A 108 10.01 6.91 6.49
C ASP A 108 8.89 6.07 7.14
N LEU A 109 7.85 5.69 6.38
CA LEU A 109 6.84 4.73 6.82
C LEU A 109 7.45 3.34 7.03
N HIS A 110 8.27 2.88 6.08
CA HIS A 110 8.94 1.59 6.18
C HIS A 110 9.86 1.52 7.40
N ASP A 111 10.68 2.54 7.63
CA ASP A 111 11.58 2.65 8.77
C ASP A 111 10.82 2.72 10.10
N ALA A 112 9.66 3.39 10.12
CA ALA A 112 8.80 3.42 11.29
C ALA A 112 8.25 2.02 11.62
N LEU A 113 7.76 1.28 10.63
CA LEU A 113 7.28 -0.09 10.81
C LEU A 113 8.42 -1.05 11.19
N ALA A 114 9.58 -0.95 10.54
CA ALA A 114 10.74 -1.77 10.86
C ALA A 114 11.24 -1.54 12.30
N SER A 115 11.13 -0.31 12.82
CA SER A 115 11.61 0.02 14.18
C SER A 115 10.86 -0.66 15.32
N VAL A 116 9.65 -1.18 15.06
CA VAL A 116 8.83 -1.88 16.06
C VAL A 116 8.88 -3.42 15.91
N VAL A 117 9.65 -3.90 14.94
CA VAL A 117 9.98 -5.31 14.78
C VAL A 117 11.46 -5.52 15.13
N PRO A 118 11.81 -6.36 16.12
CA PRO A 118 13.20 -6.66 16.46
C PRO A 118 14.00 -7.11 15.24
N ALA A 119 15.22 -6.60 15.10
CA ALA A 119 16.06 -6.83 13.93
C ALA A 119 16.46 -8.31 13.75
N ASP A 120 16.60 -9.05 14.85
CA ASP A 120 16.91 -10.48 14.87
C ASP A 120 15.77 -11.36 14.34
N LEU A 121 14.57 -10.83 14.21
CA LEU A 121 13.42 -11.51 13.60
C LEU A 121 13.32 -11.26 12.09
N ILE A 122 14.16 -10.41 11.51
CA ILE A 122 14.15 -10.07 10.09
C ILE A 122 15.36 -10.68 9.39
N HIS A 123 15.09 -11.65 8.54
CA HIS A 123 16.12 -12.40 7.78
C HIS A 123 16.19 -11.87 6.36
N LEU A 124 17.23 -11.11 6.06
CA LEU A 124 17.51 -10.58 4.71
C LEU A 124 18.17 -11.64 3.82
N ASN A 125 18.20 -11.42 2.49
CA ASN A 125 18.70 -12.36 1.47
C ASN A 125 17.97 -13.72 1.49
N LYS A 126 16.70 -13.73 1.88
CA LYS A 126 15.87 -14.94 1.93
C LYS A 126 14.78 -14.91 0.87
N LYS A 127 15.18 -15.14 -0.38
CA LYS A 127 14.23 -15.26 -1.50
C LYS A 127 13.56 -16.63 -1.47
N LEU A 128 12.24 -16.64 -1.24
CA LEU A 128 11.45 -17.87 -1.23
C LEU A 128 11.41 -18.48 -2.64
N VAL A 129 11.59 -19.82 -2.72
CA VAL A 129 11.47 -20.59 -3.97
C VAL A 129 10.47 -21.73 -3.87
N GLY A 130 9.96 -22.05 -2.69
CA GLY A 130 8.94 -23.10 -2.53
C GLY A 130 8.44 -23.24 -1.11
N LEU A 131 7.20 -23.76 -1.01
CA LEU A 131 6.51 -24.11 0.24
C LEU A 131 6.04 -25.56 0.18
N ASP A 132 6.05 -26.23 1.34
CA ASP A 132 5.48 -27.55 1.55
C ASP A 132 4.66 -27.56 2.84
N GLN A 133 3.42 -28.06 2.80
CA GLN A 133 2.48 -28.10 3.92
C GLN A 133 2.27 -29.53 4.44
N THR A 134 3.33 -30.30 4.58
CA THR A 134 3.26 -31.67 5.14
C THR A 134 3.43 -31.68 6.65
N GLY A 135 2.81 -32.64 7.32
CA GLY A 135 3.01 -32.85 8.76
C GLY A 135 2.44 -31.77 9.69
N GLY A 136 1.45 -30.97 9.23
CA GLY A 136 0.79 -29.95 10.06
C GLY A 136 1.61 -28.69 10.26
N ARG A 137 2.72 -28.52 9.56
CA ARG A 137 3.57 -27.32 9.50
C ARG A 137 3.81 -26.89 8.06
N VAL A 138 4.28 -25.67 7.87
CA VAL A 138 4.70 -25.18 6.55
C VAL A 138 6.21 -25.06 6.54
N THR A 139 6.85 -25.75 5.60
CA THR A 139 8.28 -25.68 5.36
C THR A 139 8.56 -24.80 4.16
N MET A 140 9.44 -23.82 4.34
CA MET A 140 9.89 -22.87 3.32
C MET A 140 11.26 -23.29 2.81
N ARG A 141 11.51 -23.14 1.51
CA ARG A 141 12.82 -23.30 0.88
C ARG A 141 13.24 -21.98 0.25
N PHE A 142 14.47 -21.57 0.51
CA PHE A 142 15.04 -20.33 -0.02
C PHE A 142 16.05 -20.61 -1.13
N GLU A 143 16.29 -19.62 -2.00
CA GLU A 143 17.21 -19.70 -3.15
C GLU A 143 18.66 -20.00 -2.73
N ASP A 144 19.07 -19.60 -1.52
CA ASP A 144 20.40 -19.87 -0.95
C ASP A 144 20.56 -21.31 -0.43
N GLY A 145 19.58 -22.18 -0.65
CA GLY A 145 19.59 -23.60 -0.22
C GLY A 145 19.19 -23.81 1.24
N THR A 146 18.95 -22.76 2.02
CA THR A 146 18.47 -22.89 3.41
C THR A 146 16.95 -23.10 3.45
N GLY A 147 16.44 -23.52 4.60
CA GLY A 147 15.02 -23.70 4.85
C GLY A 147 14.61 -23.21 6.24
N ALA A 148 13.32 -22.99 6.41
CA ALA A 148 12.68 -22.67 7.69
C ALA A 148 11.30 -23.33 7.76
N SER A 149 10.77 -23.51 8.99
CA SER A 149 9.46 -24.11 9.20
C SER A 149 8.68 -23.35 10.25
N ALA A 150 7.38 -23.16 10.00
CA ALA A 150 6.45 -22.47 10.90
C ALA A 150 5.11 -23.19 10.95
N ASP A 151 4.24 -22.85 11.92
CA ASP A 151 2.90 -23.39 12.02
C ASP A 151 1.98 -22.78 10.95
N ALA A 152 2.32 -21.57 10.46
CA ALA A 152 1.64 -20.91 9.37
C ALA A 152 2.57 -19.97 8.59
N VAL A 153 2.19 -19.63 7.35
CA VAL A 153 2.92 -18.67 6.50
C VAL A 153 1.98 -17.58 6.01
N VAL A 154 2.43 -16.33 6.11
CA VAL A 154 1.80 -15.16 5.51
C VAL A 154 2.63 -14.72 4.31
N GLY A 155 2.05 -14.78 3.11
CA GLY A 155 2.63 -14.23 1.89
C GLY A 155 2.35 -12.73 1.78
N ALA A 156 3.35 -11.91 2.07
CA ALA A 156 3.34 -10.45 1.95
C ALA A 156 4.41 -9.97 0.96
N ASP A 157 4.71 -10.80 -0.04
CA ASP A 157 5.81 -10.69 -1.00
C ASP A 157 5.44 -9.90 -2.28
N GLY A 158 4.34 -9.14 -2.22
CA GLY A 158 4.02 -8.09 -3.17
C GLY A 158 3.40 -8.59 -4.48
N VAL A 159 3.38 -7.71 -5.48
CA VAL A 159 2.70 -7.94 -6.77
C VAL A 159 3.25 -9.13 -7.56
N HIS A 160 4.53 -9.48 -7.35
CA HIS A 160 5.20 -10.65 -7.95
C HIS A 160 5.30 -11.84 -6.98
N SER A 161 4.29 -12.01 -6.14
CA SER A 161 4.26 -12.99 -5.06
C SER A 161 4.46 -14.42 -5.53
N VAL A 162 5.51 -15.07 -5.04
CA VAL A 162 5.73 -16.52 -5.18
C VAL A 162 4.72 -17.29 -4.33
N VAL A 163 4.37 -16.76 -3.16
CA VAL A 163 3.37 -17.41 -2.29
C VAL A 163 2.00 -17.45 -2.98
N ARG A 164 1.61 -16.37 -3.70
CA ARG A 164 0.36 -16.37 -4.48
C ARG A 164 0.36 -17.46 -5.55
N ASP A 165 1.47 -17.57 -6.30
CA ASP A 165 1.56 -18.57 -7.37
C ASP A 165 1.42 -20.00 -6.83
N ILE A 166 1.82 -20.25 -5.58
CA ILE A 166 1.63 -21.53 -4.89
C ILE A 166 0.18 -21.70 -4.44
N VAL A 167 -0.47 -20.65 -3.90
CA VAL A 167 -1.83 -20.71 -3.33
C VAL A 167 -2.90 -20.82 -4.43
N VAL A 168 -2.79 -20.01 -5.49
CA VAL A 168 -3.86 -19.88 -6.51
C VAL A 168 -3.42 -20.31 -7.92
N GLY A 169 -2.13 -20.58 -8.11
CA GLY A 169 -1.54 -20.82 -9.43
C GLY A 169 -0.97 -19.55 -10.06
N PRO A 170 -0.09 -19.71 -11.05
CA PRO A 170 0.54 -18.58 -11.74
C PRO A 170 -0.47 -17.81 -12.58
N ASP A 171 -0.42 -16.50 -12.51
CA ASP A 171 -1.16 -15.58 -13.36
C ASP A 171 -0.25 -14.40 -13.80
N ALA A 172 -0.68 -13.66 -14.81
CA ALA A 172 0.03 -12.49 -15.30
C ALA A 172 -0.69 -11.20 -14.88
N PRO A 173 0.04 -10.15 -14.47
CA PRO A 173 -0.56 -8.85 -14.24
C PRO A 173 -1.07 -8.25 -15.56
N ILE A 174 -2.15 -7.47 -15.46
CA ILE A 174 -2.81 -6.82 -16.60
C ILE A 174 -2.27 -5.40 -16.74
N HIS A 175 -1.73 -5.07 -17.91
CA HIS A 175 -1.37 -3.70 -18.27
C HIS A 175 -2.56 -3.01 -18.94
N ARG A 176 -3.01 -1.88 -18.35
CA ARG A 176 -4.17 -1.11 -18.85
C ARG A 176 -3.77 0.06 -19.77
N GLY A 177 -2.63 -0.02 -20.44
CA GLY A 177 -2.17 1.01 -21.36
C GLY A 177 -1.77 2.32 -20.68
N ARG A 178 -1.26 2.26 -19.45
CA ARG A 178 -0.88 3.45 -18.68
C ARG A 178 0.45 3.25 -17.96
N ILE A 179 1.19 4.36 -17.88
CA ILE A 179 2.42 4.46 -17.11
C ILE A 179 2.31 5.57 -16.08
N ALA A 180 3.20 5.54 -15.11
CA ALA A 180 3.40 6.63 -14.18
C ALA A 180 4.84 7.10 -14.16
N TYR A 181 5.03 8.42 -14.20
CA TYR A 181 6.26 9.08 -13.77
C TYR A 181 6.13 9.47 -12.31
N ARG A 182 7.23 9.39 -11.56
CA ARG A 182 7.29 9.86 -10.18
C ARG A 182 8.66 10.39 -9.83
N ALA A 183 8.71 11.34 -8.92
CA ALA A 183 9.94 11.79 -8.29
C ALA A 183 9.67 12.34 -6.89
N VAL A 184 10.69 12.23 -6.02
CA VAL A 184 10.83 13.04 -4.81
C VAL A 184 12.09 13.89 -5.00
N PHE A 185 11.98 15.18 -4.78
CA PHE A 185 13.12 16.10 -4.94
C PHE A 185 13.04 17.26 -3.93
N PRO A 186 14.18 17.91 -3.64
CA PRO A 186 14.21 19.03 -2.71
C PRO A 186 13.36 20.23 -3.17
N ALA A 187 12.45 20.72 -2.34
CA ALA A 187 11.55 21.83 -2.65
C ALA A 187 12.31 23.12 -3.01
N LYS A 188 13.54 23.31 -2.50
CA LYS A 188 14.40 24.45 -2.83
C LYS A 188 14.68 24.61 -4.34
N LEU A 189 14.60 23.50 -5.10
CA LEU A 189 14.77 23.54 -6.56
C LEU A 189 13.64 24.27 -7.29
N MET A 190 12.50 24.50 -6.63
CA MET A 190 11.37 25.25 -7.18
C MET A 190 11.53 26.78 -7.03
N GLY A 191 12.70 27.28 -6.59
CA GLY A 191 12.96 28.71 -6.53
C GLY A 191 12.05 29.52 -5.61
N GLY A 192 11.49 28.90 -4.56
CA GLY A 192 10.55 29.54 -3.62
C GLY A 192 9.07 29.34 -3.97
N PHE A 193 8.73 28.66 -5.07
CA PHE A 193 7.35 28.32 -5.40
C PHE A 193 6.77 27.38 -4.33
N ASP A 194 5.61 27.72 -3.74
CA ASP A 194 4.88 26.93 -2.75
C ASP A 194 3.69 26.21 -3.43
N ILE A 195 3.66 24.89 -3.35
CA ILE A 195 2.54 24.07 -3.88
C ILE A 195 1.30 24.07 -2.98
N GLY A 196 1.32 24.86 -1.90
CA GLY A 196 0.19 25.04 -1.00
C GLY A 196 0.13 24.05 0.17
N ARG A 197 -1.07 23.92 0.74
CA ARG A 197 -1.30 23.16 1.98
C ARG A 197 -2.06 21.85 1.78
N SER A 198 -2.44 21.53 0.56
CA SER A 198 -3.27 20.37 0.23
C SER A 198 -2.51 19.38 -0.62
N ARG A 199 -2.93 18.15 -0.60
CA ARG A 199 -2.57 17.19 -1.63
C ARG A 199 -3.41 17.50 -2.86
N THR A 200 -2.79 17.95 -3.94
CA THR A 200 -3.49 18.41 -5.13
C THR A 200 -3.41 17.39 -6.26
N LYS A 201 -4.56 17.04 -6.85
CA LYS A 201 -4.66 16.26 -8.08
C LYS A 201 -5.15 17.18 -9.20
N TRP A 202 -4.41 17.21 -10.29
CA TRP A 202 -4.70 17.96 -11.48
C TRP A 202 -5.20 17.04 -12.57
N TRP A 203 -6.42 17.27 -13.06
CA TRP A 203 -7.08 16.42 -14.02
C TRP A 203 -7.03 17.02 -15.42
N GLY A 204 -6.31 16.38 -16.35
CA GLY A 204 -6.41 16.61 -17.79
C GLY A 204 -7.43 15.67 -18.43
N THR A 205 -7.55 15.74 -19.76
CA THR A 205 -8.51 14.94 -20.52
C THR A 205 -8.22 13.45 -20.42
N ASP A 206 -6.95 13.05 -20.60
CA ASP A 206 -6.51 11.65 -20.65
C ASP A 206 -5.46 11.30 -19.59
N ARG A 207 -4.99 12.28 -18.81
CA ARG A 207 -3.90 12.14 -17.84
C ARG A 207 -4.14 12.98 -16.60
N HIS A 208 -3.44 12.64 -15.53
CA HIS A 208 -3.45 13.45 -14.31
C HIS A 208 -2.09 13.42 -13.62
N ILE A 209 -1.90 14.35 -12.70
CA ILE A 209 -0.76 14.41 -11.81
C ILE A 209 -1.22 14.72 -10.38
N VAL A 210 -0.60 14.07 -9.41
CA VAL A 210 -0.79 14.33 -7.98
C VAL A 210 0.49 14.93 -7.42
N ILE A 211 0.38 16.03 -6.68
CA ILE A 211 1.52 16.77 -6.13
C ILE A 211 1.29 17.03 -4.64
N TYR A 212 2.30 16.81 -3.80
CA TYR A 212 2.27 17.13 -2.38
C TYR A 212 3.67 17.16 -1.75
N TYR A 213 3.79 17.78 -0.58
CA TYR A 213 4.99 17.69 0.26
C TYR A 213 5.06 16.35 0.99
N THR A 214 6.27 15.82 1.20
CA THR A 214 6.50 14.54 1.90
C THR A 214 6.96 14.71 3.34
N ASN A 215 7.27 15.92 3.79
CA ASN A 215 7.69 16.15 5.16
C ASN A 215 7.12 17.45 5.73
N LYS A 216 7.07 17.50 7.06
CA LYS A 216 6.51 18.63 7.83
C LYS A 216 7.19 19.95 7.54
N ALA A 217 8.49 19.93 7.26
CA ALA A 217 9.28 21.12 6.93
C ALA A 217 9.04 21.62 5.51
N LYS A 218 8.21 20.93 4.71
CA LYS A 218 8.00 21.21 3.28
C LYS A 218 9.30 21.22 2.46
N GLY A 219 10.29 20.51 2.92
CA GLY A 219 11.63 20.45 2.29
C GLY A 219 11.73 19.54 1.08
N GLU A 220 10.75 18.65 0.88
CA GLU A 220 10.69 17.71 -0.25
C GLU A 220 9.30 17.73 -0.90
N VAL A 221 9.29 17.73 -2.23
CA VAL A 221 8.10 17.61 -3.07
C VAL A 221 8.08 16.25 -3.73
N TYR A 222 6.90 15.66 -3.76
CA TYR A 222 6.63 14.46 -4.52
C TYR A 222 5.57 14.72 -5.57
N PHE A 223 5.73 14.11 -6.73
CA PHE A 223 4.63 13.94 -7.67
C PHE A 223 4.55 12.51 -8.21
N VAL A 224 3.35 12.14 -8.63
CA VAL A 224 3.06 10.93 -9.39
C VAL A 224 2.04 11.25 -10.47
N THR A 225 2.28 10.69 -11.65
CA THR A 225 1.44 10.91 -12.84
C THR A 225 0.66 9.65 -13.20
N SER A 226 -0.30 9.79 -14.11
CA SER A 226 -0.85 8.71 -14.92
C SER A 226 -1.00 9.20 -16.34
N VAL A 227 -0.29 8.56 -17.27
CA VAL A 227 -0.22 8.95 -18.68
C VAL A 227 -0.55 7.73 -19.53
N PRO A 228 -1.33 7.86 -20.63
CA PRO A 228 -1.47 6.81 -21.62
C PRO A 228 -0.10 6.45 -22.24
N GLU A 229 0.13 5.18 -22.46
CA GLU A 229 1.33 4.69 -23.13
C GLU A 229 0.97 3.53 -24.04
N PRO A 230 1.52 3.42 -25.26
CA PRO A 230 1.32 2.28 -26.13
C PRO A 230 1.73 0.97 -25.47
N ALA A 231 1.00 -0.12 -25.78
CA ALA A 231 1.22 -1.43 -25.20
C ALA A 231 2.62 -2.03 -25.47
N GLU A 232 3.32 -1.52 -26.47
CA GLU A 232 4.66 -1.95 -26.87
C GLU A 232 5.75 -1.54 -25.86
N TRP A 233 5.46 -0.60 -24.97
CA TRP A 233 6.36 -0.21 -23.88
C TRP A 233 6.25 -1.14 -22.69
N LEU A 234 6.41 -2.45 -22.90
CA LEU A 234 6.41 -3.48 -21.87
C LEU A 234 7.81 -3.65 -21.28
N THR A 235 8.31 -2.67 -20.57
CA THR A 235 9.43 -2.94 -19.65
C THR A 235 8.88 -3.67 -18.43
N ARG A 236 9.65 -4.68 -17.96
CA ARG A 236 9.40 -5.31 -16.66
C ARG A 236 9.17 -4.21 -15.63
N GLU A 237 8.10 -4.33 -14.87
CA GLU A 237 7.80 -3.43 -13.77
C GLU A 237 9.04 -3.29 -12.89
N SER A 238 9.63 -2.11 -12.89
CA SER A 238 10.80 -1.80 -12.09
C SER A 238 10.56 -0.49 -11.37
N TRP A 239 10.49 -0.54 -10.05
CA TRP A 239 10.41 0.65 -9.22
C TRP A 239 11.60 1.59 -9.37
N SER A 240 12.67 1.16 -10.01
CA SER A 240 13.92 1.90 -10.23
C SER A 240 14.20 2.27 -11.69
N ALA A 241 13.32 1.95 -12.64
CA ALA A 241 13.52 2.34 -14.03
C ALA A 241 13.53 3.87 -14.18
N LYS A 242 14.56 4.40 -14.83
CA LYS A 242 14.67 5.84 -15.09
C LYS A 242 13.69 6.27 -16.16
N GLY A 243 13.01 7.39 -15.92
CA GLY A 243 12.19 8.09 -16.90
C GLY A 243 12.97 9.23 -17.57
N ASP A 244 12.55 9.61 -18.77
CA ASP A 244 13.06 10.83 -19.42
C ASP A 244 12.26 12.05 -18.95
N VAL A 245 12.94 12.99 -18.29
CA VAL A 245 12.34 14.24 -17.81
C VAL A 245 11.85 15.12 -18.96
N LYS A 246 12.44 15.02 -20.16
CA LYS A 246 11.99 15.78 -21.35
C LYS A 246 10.64 15.23 -21.83
N GLU A 247 10.49 13.90 -21.93
CA GLU A 247 9.22 13.26 -22.26
C GLU A 247 8.13 13.64 -21.23
N LEU A 248 8.47 13.59 -19.94
CA LEU A 248 7.58 13.99 -18.86
C LEU A 248 7.10 15.43 -19.03
N ARG A 249 8.01 16.40 -19.25
CA ARG A 249 7.68 17.81 -19.44
C ARG A 249 6.80 18.04 -20.66
N ALA A 250 7.14 17.42 -21.78
CA ALA A 250 6.36 17.50 -23.02
C ALA A 250 4.94 16.97 -22.83
N ALA A 251 4.78 15.86 -22.10
CA ALA A 251 3.46 15.28 -21.80
C ALA A 251 2.55 16.22 -20.98
N TYR A 252 3.09 17.21 -20.27
CA TYR A 252 2.38 18.15 -19.39
C TYR A 252 2.49 19.60 -19.83
N GLU A 253 2.90 19.88 -21.08
CA GLU A 253 3.10 21.24 -21.59
C GLU A 253 1.83 22.09 -21.54
N GLY A 254 0.64 21.48 -21.79
CA GLY A 254 -0.66 22.13 -21.73
C GLY A 254 -1.25 22.29 -20.33
N PHE A 255 -0.53 21.88 -19.28
CA PHE A 255 -1.02 21.99 -17.90
C PHE A 255 -0.75 23.38 -17.32
N HIS A 256 -1.50 23.74 -16.28
CA HIS A 256 -1.38 24.99 -15.52
C HIS A 256 0.09 25.28 -15.15
N PRO A 257 0.51 26.57 -15.10
CA PRO A 257 1.87 26.96 -14.73
C PRO A 257 2.40 26.33 -13.43
N ASP A 258 1.55 26.14 -12.43
CA ASP A 258 1.94 25.51 -11.15
C ASP A 258 2.48 24.08 -11.35
N VAL A 259 1.82 23.29 -12.20
CA VAL A 259 2.28 21.93 -12.53
C VAL A 259 3.59 21.99 -13.29
N ARG A 260 3.68 22.88 -14.27
CA ARG A 260 4.91 23.04 -15.08
C ARG A 260 6.09 23.53 -14.24
N ASN A 261 5.86 24.42 -13.25
CA ASN A 261 6.90 24.85 -12.30
C ASN A 261 7.47 23.67 -11.52
N VAL A 262 6.61 22.78 -11.00
CA VAL A 262 7.04 21.57 -10.29
C VAL A 262 7.84 20.64 -11.21
N LEU A 263 7.36 20.37 -12.43
CA LEU A 263 8.02 19.47 -13.37
C LEU A 263 9.32 20.05 -13.94
N ASN A 264 9.41 21.38 -14.12
CA ASN A 264 10.64 22.06 -14.54
C ASN A 264 11.73 22.04 -13.44
N ALA A 265 11.33 22.07 -12.18
CA ALA A 265 12.25 21.97 -11.04
C ALA A 265 12.75 20.53 -10.79
N CYS A 266 12.05 19.53 -11.31
CA CYS A 266 12.39 18.11 -11.11
C CYS A 266 13.67 17.75 -11.88
N PRO A 267 14.75 17.27 -11.21
CA PRO A 267 16.01 16.95 -11.87
C PRO A 267 16.01 15.61 -12.60
N ASP A 268 15.30 14.62 -12.06
CA ASP A 268 15.18 13.27 -12.59
C ASP A 268 13.86 12.62 -12.17
N CYS A 269 13.45 11.56 -12.83
CA CYS A 269 12.24 10.84 -12.50
C CYS A 269 12.38 9.33 -12.78
N HIS A 270 11.47 8.55 -12.17
CA HIS A 270 11.30 7.14 -12.47
C HIS A 270 10.04 6.94 -13.31
N LYS A 271 10.06 5.93 -14.19
CA LYS A 271 8.94 5.54 -15.06
C LYS A 271 8.60 4.08 -14.84
N TRP A 272 7.33 3.74 -14.62
CA TRP A 272 6.88 2.35 -14.50
C TRP A 272 5.51 2.14 -15.10
N ALA A 273 5.25 0.90 -15.54
CA ALA A 273 3.95 0.46 -15.99
C ALA A 273 2.96 0.38 -14.82
N ILE A 274 1.73 0.82 -15.03
CA ILE A 274 0.65 0.61 -14.06
C ILE A 274 0.04 -0.74 -14.38
N LEU A 275 0.25 -1.67 -13.45
CA LEU A 275 -0.26 -3.02 -13.53
C LEU A 275 -1.35 -3.23 -12.48
N GLU A 276 -2.30 -4.08 -12.80
CA GLU A 276 -3.32 -4.56 -11.88
C GLU A 276 -3.54 -6.06 -12.06
N ARG A 277 -4.31 -6.66 -11.17
CA ARG A 277 -4.76 -8.04 -11.28
C ARG A 277 -6.24 -8.11 -10.94
N GLU A 278 -6.94 -9.08 -11.52
CA GLU A 278 -8.31 -9.36 -11.12
C GLU A 278 -8.36 -9.83 -9.65
N PRO A 279 -9.46 -9.55 -8.94
CA PRO A 279 -9.63 -10.05 -7.59
C PRO A 279 -9.52 -11.56 -7.53
N LEU A 280 -8.67 -12.07 -6.63
CA LEU A 280 -8.45 -13.51 -6.47
C LEU A 280 -9.72 -14.24 -6.00
N SER A 281 -9.89 -15.47 -6.44
CA SER A 281 -10.97 -16.36 -5.99
C SER A 281 -10.80 -16.75 -4.51
N ARG A 282 -9.57 -16.99 -4.07
CA ARG A 282 -9.20 -17.32 -2.68
C ARG A 282 -7.88 -16.65 -2.28
N TRP A 283 -7.70 -16.42 -0.97
CA TRP A 283 -6.48 -15.85 -0.40
C TRP A 283 -5.71 -16.83 0.46
N SER A 284 -6.29 -17.97 0.77
CA SER A 284 -5.66 -18.96 1.66
C SER A 284 -5.75 -20.38 1.10
N ASP A 285 -4.77 -21.19 1.48
CA ASP A 285 -4.73 -22.63 1.24
C ASP A 285 -4.06 -23.32 2.42
N GLY A 286 -4.86 -24.11 3.18
CA GLY A 286 -4.37 -24.71 4.42
C GLY A 286 -3.81 -23.67 5.39
N ARG A 287 -2.53 -23.82 5.69
CA ARG A 287 -1.79 -22.98 6.65
C ARG A 287 -1.01 -21.82 6.00
N VAL A 288 -1.33 -21.48 4.76
CA VAL A 288 -0.74 -20.36 4.01
C VAL A 288 -1.82 -19.35 3.66
N VAL A 289 -1.56 -18.06 3.88
CA VAL A 289 -2.48 -16.95 3.57
C VAL A 289 -1.75 -15.79 2.92
N LEU A 290 -2.42 -15.10 1.99
CA LEU A 290 -1.92 -13.92 1.29
C LEU A 290 -2.35 -12.64 2.01
N LEU A 291 -1.51 -11.59 1.89
CA LEU A 291 -1.76 -10.27 2.47
C LEU A 291 -1.25 -9.16 1.55
N GLY A 292 -1.99 -8.06 1.48
CA GLY A 292 -1.60 -6.87 0.73
C GLY A 292 -1.49 -7.12 -0.78
N ASP A 293 -0.45 -6.60 -1.44
CA ASP A 293 -0.29 -6.70 -2.90
C ASP A 293 -0.10 -8.16 -3.39
N ALA A 294 0.21 -9.11 -2.52
CA ALA A 294 0.18 -10.53 -2.85
C ALA A 294 -1.25 -11.04 -3.06
N ALA A 295 -2.23 -10.48 -2.34
CA ALA A 295 -3.65 -10.85 -2.40
C ALA A 295 -4.46 -9.95 -3.34
N HIS A 296 -4.26 -8.62 -3.26
CA HIS A 296 -5.10 -7.62 -3.92
C HIS A 296 -4.31 -6.41 -4.47
N PRO A 297 -3.34 -6.63 -5.37
CA PRO A 297 -2.62 -5.53 -5.98
C PRO A 297 -3.60 -4.63 -6.75
N MET A 298 -3.41 -3.32 -6.65
CA MET A 298 -4.33 -2.34 -7.22
C MET A 298 -3.61 -1.16 -7.85
N THR A 299 -4.29 -0.48 -8.76
CA THR A 299 -3.78 0.78 -9.33
C THR A 299 -3.63 1.85 -8.23
N PRO A 300 -2.73 2.82 -8.39
CA PRO A 300 -2.40 3.79 -7.33
C PRO A 300 -3.42 4.92 -7.16
N TYR A 301 -4.55 4.92 -7.88
CA TYR A 301 -5.41 6.08 -8.05
C TYR A 301 -6.18 6.50 -6.80
N MET A 302 -6.46 5.56 -5.90
CA MET A 302 -7.06 5.83 -4.58
C MET A 302 -6.01 5.97 -3.48
N ALA A 303 -4.74 5.68 -3.75
CA ALA A 303 -3.65 5.60 -2.77
C ALA A 303 -3.96 4.66 -1.58
N GLN A 304 -4.65 3.53 -1.83
CA GLN A 304 -5.11 2.61 -0.80
C GLN A 304 -4.31 1.30 -0.72
N GLY A 305 -3.42 0.97 -1.66
CA GLY A 305 -2.71 -0.31 -1.65
C GLY A 305 -1.99 -0.59 -0.32
N ALA A 306 -1.12 0.31 0.12
CA ALA A 306 -0.44 0.16 1.41
C ALA A 306 -1.42 0.29 2.60
N ALA A 307 -2.42 1.16 2.49
CA ALA A 307 -3.42 1.36 3.55
C ALA A 307 -4.24 0.09 3.80
N THR A 308 -4.70 -0.58 2.74
CA THR A 308 -5.44 -1.86 2.84
C THR A 308 -4.54 -2.99 3.35
N SER A 309 -3.26 -3.03 2.95
CA SER A 309 -2.29 -3.99 3.49
C SER A 309 -2.06 -3.83 5.00
N ILE A 310 -2.07 -2.59 5.49
CA ILE A 310 -1.95 -2.29 6.92
C ILE A 310 -3.25 -2.64 7.67
N GLU A 311 -4.43 -2.41 7.06
CA GLU A 311 -5.71 -2.89 7.61
C GLU A 311 -5.73 -4.42 7.71
N ASP A 312 -5.25 -5.12 6.66
CA ASP A 312 -5.16 -6.58 6.64
C ASP A 312 -4.37 -7.12 7.81
N ALA A 313 -3.25 -6.48 8.14
CA ALA A 313 -2.38 -6.88 9.25
C ALA A 313 -3.13 -6.89 10.60
N ALA A 314 -3.94 -5.88 10.87
CA ALA A 314 -4.74 -5.81 12.09
C ALA A 314 -5.83 -6.88 12.11
N ILE A 315 -6.56 -7.07 11.01
CA ILE A 315 -7.64 -8.06 10.92
C ILE A 315 -7.09 -9.49 11.02
N LEU A 316 -5.98 -9.80 10.32
CA LEU A 316 -5.36 -11.13 10.39
C LEU A 316 -4.89 -11.46 11.81
N ALA A 317 -4.25 -10.49 12.50
CA ALA A 317 -3.82 -10.68 13.87
C ALA A 317 -5.01 -10.97 14.81
N ARG A 318 -6.11 -10.21 14.69
CA ARG A 318 -7.34 -10.40 15.47
C ARG A 318 -8.01 -11.76 15.18
N CYS A 319 -8.02 -12.21 13.93
CA CYS A 319 -8.56 -13.52 13.57
C CYS A 319 -7.72 -14.65 14.17
N LEU A 320 -6.40 -14.54 14.15
CA LEU A 320 -5.51 -15.52 14.76
C LEU A 320 -5.55 -15.49 16.31
N GLU A 321 -5.71 -14.31 16.91
CA GLU A 321 -5.85 -14.17 18.37
C GLU A 321 -7.15 -14.80 18.90
N ALA A 322 -8.23 -14.74 18.10
CA ALA A 322 -9.57 -15.22 18.48
C ALA A 322 -9.72 -16.74 18.44
N VAL A 323 -8.78 -17.49 17.85
CA VAL A 323 -8.87 -18.95 17.78
C VAL A 323 -7.90 -19.62 18.74
N ASP A 324 -8.33 -20.73 19.35
CA ASP A 324 -7.48 -21.59 20.17
C ASP A 324 -6.56 -22.39 19.25
N GLY A 325 -5.28 -22.10 19.25
CA GLY A 325 -4.10 -22.79 18.71
C GLY A 325 -4.20 -23.73 17.51
N GLU A 326 -5.31 -24.37 17.26
CA GLU A 326 -5.47 -25.47 16.30
C GLU A 326 -6.21 -25.06 15.01
N ASP A 327 -7.10 -24.06 15.04
CA ASP A 327 -7.89 -23.64 13.86
C ASP A 327 -7.27 -22.42 13.12
N ILE A 328 -6.01 -22.56 12.70
CA ILE A 328 -5.33 -21.55 11.89
C ILE A 328 -6.07 -21.33 10.55
N GLU A 329 -6.52 -22.44 9.92
CA GLU A 329 -7.24 -22.37 8.66
C GLU A 329 -8.59 -21.64 8.79
N GLY A 330 -9.31 -21.85 9.87
CA GLY A 330 -10.55 -21.12 10.19
C GLY A 330 -10.28 -19.62 10.39
N ALA A 331 -9.19 -19.26 11.07
CA ALA A 331 -8.77 -17.87 11.22
C ALA A 331 -8.46 -17.22 9.84
N PHE A 332 -7.79 -17.94 8.94
CA PHE A 332 -7.49 -17.45 7.60
C PHE A 332 -8.74 -17.29 6.75
N ARG A 333 -9.66 -18.25 6.78
CA ARG A 333 -10.96 -18.13 6.09
C ARG A 333 -11.78 -16.94 6.64
N ARG A 334 -11.78 -16.71 7.95
CA ARG A 334 -12.46 -15.55 8.57
C ARG A 334 -11.83 -14.22 8.15
N TYR A 335 -10.51 -14.15 8.13
CA TYR A 335 -9.76 -12.98 7.61
C TYR A 335 -10.13 -12.70 6.14
N GLU A 336 -10.06 -13.71 5.27
CA GLU A 336 -10.42 -13.59 3.86
C GLU A 336 -11.87 -13.13 3.68
N ALA A 337 -12.82 -13.77 4.34
CA ALA A 337 -14.24 -13.44 4.26
C ALA A 337 -14.53 -12.00 4.69
N HIS A 338 -13.80 -11.49 5.68
CA HIS A 338 -13.95 -10.11 6.15
C HIS A 338 -13.28 -9.10 5.21
N ARG A 339 -12.07 -9.38 4.70
CA ARG A 339 -11.26 -8.40 3.97
C ARG A 339 -11.54 -8.34 2.47
N LYS A 340 -11.71 -9.49 1.83
CA LYS A 340 -11.83 -9.60 0.38
C LYS A 340 -12.96 -8.73 -0.21
N PRO A 341 -14.19 -8.68 0.34
CA PRO A 341 -15.24 -7.80 -0.20
C PRO A 341 -14.82 -6.32 -0.20
N ARG A 342 -14.19 -5.83 0.87
CA ARG A 342 -13.72 -4.45 0.97
C ARG A 342 -12.61 -4.12 -0.02
N THR A 343 -11.58 -4.97 -0.09
CA THR A 343 -10.45 -4.74 -1.00
C THR A 343 -10.87 -4.85 -2.46
N SER A 344 -11.79 -5.75 -2.81
CA SER A 344 -12.33 -5.85 -4.17
C SER A 344 -13.08 -4.58 -4.61
N VAL A 345 -13.85 -3.96 -3.70
CA VAL A 345 -14.49 -2.66 -3.98
C VAL A 345 -13.44 -1.56 -4.19
N VAL A 346 -12.41 -1.51 -3.35
CA VAL A 346 -11.32 -0.54 -3.49
C VAL A 346 -10.55 -0.76 -4.80
N GLN A 347 -10.27 -2.03 -5.18
CA GLN A 347 -9.65 -2.36 -6.47
C GLN A 347 -10.50 -1.86 -7.64
N ALA A 348 -11.80 -2.15 -7.66
CA ALA A 348 -12.71 -1.74 -8.72
C ALA A 348 -12.78 -0.23 -8.90
N ILE A 349 -12.96 0.53 -7.80
CA ILE A 349 -13.01 1.99 -7.83
C ILE A 349 -11.64 2.57 -8.26
N SER A 350 -10.56 1.97 -7.79
CA SER A 350 -9.20 2.39 -8.16
C SER A 350 -8.94 2.15 -9.65
N SER A 351 -9.30 0.98 -10.18
CA SER A 351 -9.15 0.66 -11.60
C SER A 351 -9.94 1.60 -12.51
N ALA A 352 -11.19 1.94 -12.13
CA ALA A 352 -12.02 2.90 -12.85
C ALA A 352 -11.44 4.32 -12.87
N ASN A 353 -10.52 4.66 -11.95
CA ASN A 353 -9.89 5.99 -11.83
C ASN A 353 -10.90 7.16 -11.72
N THR A 354 -12.05 6.91 -11.12
CA THR A 354 -13.13 7.90 -10.94
C THR A 354 -13.17 8.49 -9.54
N TRP A 355 -12.35 7.95 -8.61
CA TRP A 355 -12.34 8.38 -7.21
C TRP A 355 -12.16 9.88 -7.06
N MET A 356 -13.13 10.54 -6.43
CA MET A 356 -13.20 11.98 -6.24
C MET A 356 -13.29 12.83 -7.53
N ARG A 357 -13.45 12.22 -8.70
CA ARG A 357 -13.64 12.95 -9.95
C ARG A 357 -15.09 13.42 -10.09
N GLU A 358 -16.02 12.55 -9.73
CA GLU A 358 -17.46 12.76 -9.87
C GLU A 358 -18.18 12.48 -8.54
N GLY A 359 -19.18 13.33 -8.22
CA GLY A 359 -20.10 13.13 -7.10
C GLY A 359 -19.57 13.41 -5.70
N ASP A 360 -20.50 13.60 -4.77
CA ASP A 360 -20.26 13.88 -3.34
C ASP A 360 -20.40 12.61 -2.48
N GLY A 361 -19.92 11.49 -3.00
CA GLY A 361 -20.05 10.20 -2.30
C GLY A 361 -19.50 10.24 -0.87
N ASP A 362 -20.23 9.60 0.04
CA ASP A 362 -19.75 9.39 1.41
C ASP A 362 -18.41 8.66 1.41
N THR A 363 -17.40 9.28 1.99
CA THR A 363 -16.05 8.71 2.11
C THR A 363 -15.84 8.02 3.46
N SER A 364 -16.82 8.04 4.35
CA SER A 364 -16.75 7.48 5.71
C SER A 364 -16.55 5.97 5.70
N TRP A 365 -17.13 5.26 4.71
CA TRP A 365 -16.90 3.82 4.55
C TRP A 365 -15.43 3.46 4.33
N LEU A 366 -14.67 4.36 3.69
CA LEU A 366 -13.26 4.17 3.39
C LEU A 366 -12.38 4.68 4.53
N TYR A 367 -12.45 5.99 4.82
CA TYR A 367 -11.56 6.65 5.77
C TYR A 367 -11.98 6.47 7.23
N GLY A 368 -13.28 6.27 7.48
CA GLY A 368 -13.81 5.99 8.81
C GLY A 368 -13.58 4.57 9.30
N TYR A 369 -13.24 3.63 8.41
CA TYR A 369 -13.02 2.23 8.77
C TYR A 369 -11.96 2.08 9.87
N ASP A 370 -12.24 1.22 10.84
CA ASP A 370 -11.37 0.92 11.96
C ASP A 370 -11.15 -0.59 12.08
N ALA A 371 -10.01 -1.06 11.59
CA ALA A 371 -9.65 -2.47 11.57
C ALA A 371 -9.48 -3.07 12.98
N TRP A 372 -9.16 -2.25 14.00
CA TRP A 372 -9.07 -2.73 15.37
C TRP A 372 -10.43 -3.03 16.01
N ASN A 373 -11.49 -2.29 15.59
CA ASN A 373 -12.81 -2.38 16.18
C ASN A 373 -13.85 -2.97 15.22
N ALA A 374 -13.48 -3.34 14.00
CA ALA A 374 -14.40 -3.95 13.04
C ALA A 374 -15.02 -5.25 13.57
N ASN A 375 -16.31 -5.46 13.27
CA ASN A 375 -16.97 -6.74 13.58
C ASN A 375 -16.51 -7.80 12.59
N LEU A 376 -15.74 -8.79 13.05
CA LEU A 376 -15.16 -9.84 12.22
C LEU A 376 -16.17 -10.88 11.70
N ASP A 377 -17.39 -10.91 12.24
CA ASP A 377 -18.44 -11.84 11.78
C ASP A 377 -19.23 -11.30 10.58
N ARG A 378 -18.88 -10.09 10.13
CA ARG A 378 -19.50 -9.45 8.97
C ARG A 378 -18.42 -9.02 7.98
N PRO A 379 -18.67 -9.14 6.67
CA PRO A 379 -17.79 -8.58 5.67
C PRO A 379 -17.61 -7.07 5.84
N ALA A 380 -16.39 -6.59 5.67
CA ALA A 380 -16.10 -5.15 5.64
C ALA A 380 -16.45 -4.58 4.26
N ALA A 381 -17.73 -4.57 3.90
CA ALA A 381 -18.22 -4.20 2.57
C ALA A 381 -18.56 -2.70 2.46
N HIS A 382 -18.65 -2.22 1.23
CA HIS A 382 -19.21 -0.91 0.90
C HIS A 382 -20.72 -0.90 1.20
N PRO A 383 -21.31 0.20 1.72
CA PRO A 383 -22.75 0.28 2.01
C PRO A 383 -23.67 -0.11 0.84
N GLN A 384 -23.28 0.20 -0.39
CA GLN A 384 -24.07 -0.16 -1.60
C GLN A 384 -23.97 -1.65 -1.97
N ALA A 385 -22.95 -2.38 -1.51
CA ALA A 385 -22.83 -3.83 -1.74
C ALA A 385 -23.67 -4.66 -0.75
N GLN A 386 -24.26 -4.03 0.28
CA GLN A 386 -25.16 -4.67 1.24
C GLN A 386 -26.64 -4.57 0.83
N ALA A 387 -26.94 -3.80 -0.21
CA ALA A 387 -28.30 -3.57 -0.71
C ALA A 387 -28.66 -4.38 -1.97
N ALA A 388 -27.77 -5.23 -2.43
CA ALA A 388 -27.94 -6.20 -3.52
C ALA A 388 -27.84 -7.63 -2.99
#